data_dec8f21ece62f159623eb85f20c7ae88
#
_entry.id   dec8f21ece62f159623eb85f20c7ae88
#
_cell.length_a   1.000
_cell.length_b   1.000
_cell.length_c   1.000
_cell.angle_alpha   90.00
_cell.angle_beta   90.00
_cell.angle_gamma   90.00
#
_symmetry.space_group_name_H-M   'P 1'
#
loop_
_entity.id
_entity.type
_entity.pdbx_description
1 polymer ?
#
loop_
_entity_poly.entity_id
_entity_poly.type
_entity_poly.pdbx_seq_one_letter_code
_entity_poly.pdbx_strand_id
1 'polypeptide(L)'
;MAVIKIKTIKSNLQAVINYGKNGEKTEHGILVSGINCNVATSYEEMALTKKFFHKEGKKLGYHIIQSFKGYEVPPEKANQIGKELAEELWGDKYQVVICTHINKQNVHNHIIINSVSFVDGNKYHNSNAEIAFMKEASDRLCLNYGLSIVNTPKADKEKEFRQKNIDYFNRRDEKMQKIITDMDEAINSVKKYSDFKLVLKAKGYENIKDGGKYLTMKTPYFSRNVRVDRAFGDKYSVQGIKERIYRYSKEELPAVANFKKKYYRKLYTGPKINKFLLQTSSLYRLYVHYLYAFKILPAKNEYREMTPEYYKQKRKII
;
A
#
# COMPACT_ATOMS: atom_id res chain seq x y z
N MET A 1 24.38 -7.00 -13.70
CA MET A 1 24.39 -6.18 -12.45
C MET A 1 23.34 -5.10 -12.59
N ALA A 2 22.31 -5.11 -11.77
CA ALA A 2 21.25 -4.09 -11.81
C ALA A 2 21.53 -2.94 -10.83
N VAL A 3 21.32 -1.69 -11.28
CA VAL A 3 21.42 -0.49 -10.44
C VAL A 3 20.05 0.19 -10.40
N ILE A 4 19.56 0.51 -9.19
CA ILE A 4 18.30 1.21 -9.01
C ILE A 4 18.55 2.68 -8.68
N LYS A 5 17.82 3.57 -9.39
CA LYS A 5 17.71 5.01 -9.09
C LYS A 5 16.24 5.37 -9.00
N ILE A 6 15.86 6.23 -8.03
CA ILE A 6 14.50 6.71 -7.87
C ILE A 6 14.47 8.24 -7.92
N LYS A 7 13.45 8.79 -8.60
CA LYS A 7 13.17 10.22 -8.69
C LYS A 7 11.69 10.48 -8.42
N THR A 8 11.39 11.53 -7.68
CA THR A 8 10.00 11.99 -7.48
C THR A 8 9.56 12.82 -8.69
N ILE A 9 8.39 12.52 -9.24
CA ILE A 9 7.76 13.29 -10.32
C ILE A 9 6.93 14.41 -9.69
N LYS A 10 7.26 15.66 -9.98
CA LYS A 10 6.63 16.84 -9.36
C LYS A 10 5.84 17.72 -10.32
N SER A 11 6.15 17.69 -11.62
CA SER A 11 5.62 18.66 -12.59
C SER A 11 4.72 18.02 -13.67
N ASN A 12 5.16 16.95 -14.32
CA ASN A 12 4.45 16.40 -15.48
C ASN A 12 4.54 14.85 -15.49
N LEU A 13 3.53 14.18 -14.92
CA LEU A 13 3.46 12.74 -14.91
C LEU A 13 3.21 12.17 -16.32
N GLN A 14 2.36 12.83 -17.11
CA GLN A 14 2.04 12.38 -18.46
C GLN A 14 3.28 12.36 -19.35
N ALA A 15 4.12 13.41 -19.29
CA ALA A 15 5.35 13.44 -20.05
C ALA A 15 6.32 12.32 -19.66
N VAL A 16 6.41 11.96 -18.38
CA VAL A 16 7.25 10.85 -17.90
C VAL A 16 6.72 9.50 -18.40
N ILE A 17 5.39 9.29 -18.36
CA ILE A 17 4.76 8.09 -18.89
C ILE A 17 4.97 7.98 -20.39
N ASN A 18 4.74 9.07 -21.14
CA ASN A 18 4.93 9.10 -22.60
C ASN A 18 6.40 8.86 -22.97
N TYR A 19 7.34 9.42 -22.21
CA TYR A 19 8.77 9.14 -22.41
C TYR A 19 9.09 7.66 -22.19
N GLY A 20 8.53 7.05 -21.14
CA GLY A 20 8.69 5.62 -20.89
C GLY A 20 8.10 4.75 -22.00
N LYS A 21 6.92 5.09 -22.49
CA LYS A 21 6.19 4.34 -23.53
C LYS A 21 6.71 4.57 -24.95
N ASN A 22 7.75 5.38 -25.16
CA ASN A 22 8.25 5.70 -26.50
C ASN A 22 8.55 4.44 -27.33
N GLY A 23 7.82 4.25 -28.41
CA GLY A 23 7.87 3.04 -29.25
C GLY A 23 9.26 2.74 -29.83
N GLU A 24 10.03 3.78 -30.22
CA GLU A 24 11.41 3.61 -30.74
C GLU A 24 12.36 3.01 -29.71
N LYS A 25 12.02 3.13 -28.40
CA LYS A 25 12.86 2.64 -27.29
C LYS A 25 12.36 1.35 -26.66
N THR A 26 11.12 0.98 -26.92
CA THR A 26 10.39 -0.13 -26.26
C THR A 26 9.95 -1.20 -27.26
N GLU A 27 10.70 -1.35 -28.37
CA GLU A 27 10.33 -2.31 -29.41
C GLU A 27 8.87 -2.16 -29.86
N HIS A 28 8.52 -0.96 -30.33
CA HIS A 28 7.18 -0.59 -30.76
C HIS A 28 6.07 -0.84 -29.71
N GLY A 29 6.42 -0.75 -28.42
CA GLY A 29 5.50 -0.91 -27.31
C GLY A 29 5.36 -2.35 -26.78
N ILE A 30 6.03 -3.32 -27.37
CA ILE A 30 6.02 -4.73 -26.90
C ILE A 30 6.59 -4.83 -25.47
N LEU A 31 7.61 -4.05 -25.17
CA LEU A 31 8.29 -4.05 -23.86
C LEU A 31 7.66 -3.04 -22.87
N VAL A 32 6.33 -2.89 -22.94
CA VAL A 32 5.57 -2.03 -22.03
C VAL A 32 4.48 -2.84 -21.32
N SER A 33 4.38 -2.69 -20.00
CA SER A 33 3.42 -3.41 -19.18
C SER A 33 2.76 -2.48 -18.14
N GLY A 34 1.51 -2.76 -17.78
CA GLY A 34 0.79 -2.07 -16.72
C GLY A 34 0.42 -3.02 -15.59
N ILE A 35 0.53 -2.56 -14.33
CA ILE A 35 0.02 -3.22 -13.14
C ILE A 35 -1.03 -2.31 -12.53
N ASN A 36 -2.22 -2.83 -12.30
CA ASN A 36 -3.38 -2.10 -11.79
C ASN A 36 -3.81 -0.90 -12.66
N CYS A 37 -3.35 -0.83 -13.91
CA CYS A 37 -3.80 0.15 -14.90
C CYS A 37 -3.60 -0.39 -16.31
N ASN A 38 -4.36 0.16 -17.26
CA ASN A 38 -4.14 -0.09 -18.68
C ASN A 38 -3.00 0.81 -19.19
N VAL A 39 -2.09 0.26 -19.99
CA VAL A 39 -0.96 0.99 -20.55
C VAL A 39 -1.40 2.20 -21.36
N ALA A 40 -2.48 2.06 -22.15
CA ALA A 40 -2.96 3.14 -23.02
C ALA A 40 -3.49 4.34 -22.22
N THR A 41 -4.28 4.07 -21.18
CA THR A 41 -4.99 5.06 -20.35
C THR A 41 -4.35 5.27 -18.97
N SER A 42 -3.09 4.85 -18.82
CA SER A 42 -2.41 4.84 -17.52
C SER A 42 -2.30 6.22 -16.85
N TYR A 43 -2.10 7.28 -17.61
CA TYR A 43 -2.07 8.63 -17.07
C TYR A 43 -3.43 9.06 -16.53
N GLU A 44 -4.47 8.86 -17.31
CA GLU A 44 -5.85 9.22 -16.98
C GLU A 44 -6.31 8.47 -15.73
N GLU A 45 -6.03 7.17 -15.66
CA GLU A 45 -6.35 6.33 -14.50
C GLU A 45 -5.60 6.78 -13.24
N MET A 46 -4.29 7.08 -13.36
CA MET A 46 -3.49 7.59 -12.24
C MET A 46 -3.96 8.98 -11.79
N ALA A 47 -4.37 9.85 -12.73
CA ALA A 47 -4.91 11.17 -12.42
C ALA A 47 -6.27 11.07 -11.74
N LEU A 48 -7.14 10.19 -12.24
CA LEU A 48 -8.46 9.94 -11.70
C LEU A 48 -8.39 9.40 -10.26
N THR A 49 -7.48 8.47 -9.98
CA THR A 49 -7.22 7.98 -8.62
C THR A 49 -6.87 9.11 -7.66
N LYS A 50 -5.97 10.03 -8.07
CA LYS A 50 -5.60 11.19 -7.26
C LYS A 50 -6.78 12.12 -7.01
N LYS A 51 -7.57 12.39 -8.05
CA LYS A 51 -8.77 13.24 -7.97
C LYS A 51 -9.81 12.62 -7.05
N PHE A 52 -10.06 11.32 -7.18
CA PHE A 52 -11.01 10.58 -6.36
C PHE A 52 -10.71 10.68 -4.85
N PHE A 53 -9.43 10.55 -4.47
CA PHE A 53 -9.00 10.66 -3.08
C PHE A 53 -8.65 12.09 -2.64
N HIS A 54 -8.88 13.11 -3.46
CA HIS A 54 -8.50 14.50 -3.19
C HIS A 54 -7.02 14.67 -2.81
N LYS A 55 -6.13 13.97 -3.54
CA LYS A 55 -4.69 13.91 -3.27
C LYS A 55 -3.83 14.50 -4.40
N GLU A 56 -4.34 15.45 -5.13
CA GLU A 56 -3.71 16.12 -6.30
C GLU A 56 -2.50 17.01 -5.96
N GLY A 57 -1.77 16.72 -4.91
CA GLY A 57 -0.66 17.56 -4.42
C GLY A 57 0.62 17.46 -5.25
N LYS A 58 1.67 18.17 -4.80
CA LYS A 58 2.95 18.37 -5.50
C LYS A 58 3.74 17.12 -5.92
N LYS A 59 3.49 15.96 -5.31
CA LYS A 59 4.11 14.69 -5.69
C LYS A 59 3.13 13.89 -6.54
N LEU A 60 3.37 13.82 -7.84
CA LEU A 60 2.47 13.19 -8.81
C LEU A 60 2.72 11.69 -8.99
N GLY A 61 3.95 11.25 -8.78
CA GLY A 61 4.37 9.87 -8.93
C GLY A 61 5.85 9.70 -8.61
N TYR A 62 6.35 8.49 -8.83
CA TYR A 62 7.77 8.18 -8.71
C TYR A 62 8.24 7.47 -9.97
N HIS A 63 9.44 7.78 -10.38
CA HIS A 63 10.10 7.21 -11.53
C HIS A 63 11.34 6.45 -11.05
N ILE A 64 11.30 5.14 -11.15
CA ILE A 64 12.38 4.25 -10.82
C ILE A 64 13.05 3.80 -12.13
N ILE A 65 14.38 3.76 -12.13
CA ILE A 65 15.18 3.23 -13.21
C ILE A 65 15.95 2.05 -12.67
N GLN A 66 15.68 0.86 -13.20
CA GLN A 66 16.45 -0.37 -12.97
C GLN A 66 17.31 -0.63 -14.21
N SER A 67 18.61 -0.44 -14.11
CA SER A 67 19.54 -0.55 -15.24
C SER A 67 20.44 -1.77 -15.09
N PHE A 68 20.52 -2.61 -16.12
CA PHE A 68 21.31 -3.83 -16.18
C PHE A 68 22.68 -3.57 -16.84
N LYS A 69 23.68 -4.38 -16.54
CA LYS A 69 25.02 -4.23 -17.09
C LYS A 69 25.09 -4.74 -18.52
N GLY A 70 25.41 -3.89 -19.48
CA GLY A 70 25.68 -4.26 -20.86
C GLY A 70 24.67 -5.25 -21.44
N TYR A 71 25.14 -6.28 -22.09
CA TYR A 71 24.32 -7.34 -22.72
C TYR A 71 24.03 -8.51 -21.78
N GLU A 72 24.07 -8.32 -20.47
CA GLU A 72 23.89 -9.38 -19.46
C GLU A 72 22.48 -9.98 -19.48
N VAL A 73 21.48 -9.24 -19.95
CA VAL A 73 20.07 -9.66 -19.94
C VAL A 73 19.39 -9.32 -21.28
N PRO A 74 18.64 -10.26 -21.88
CA PRO A 74 17.76 -9.95 -23.00
C PRO A 74 16.65 -8.97 -22.62
N PRO A 75 16.16 -8.12 -23.54
CA PRO A 75 15.16 -7.11 -23.25
C PRO A 75 13.85 -7.67 -22.63
N GLU A 76 13.36 -8.79 -23.15
CA GLU A 76 12.15 -9.44 -22.66
C GLU A 76 12.32 -9.93 -21.22
N LYS A 77 13.49 -10.51 -20.91
CA LYS A 77 13.83 -10.95 -19.56
C LYS A 77 14.01 -9.77 -18.62
N ALA A 78 14.59 -8.65 -19.08
CA ALA A 78 14.68 -7.42 -18.31
C ALA A 78 13.28 -6.86 -17.99
N ASN A 79 12.37 -6.88 -18.97
CA ASN A 79 10.96 -6.49 -18.76
C ASN A 79 10.28 -7.39 -17.74
N GLN A 80 10.49 -8.72 -17.83
CA GLN A 80 9.92 -9.68 -16.90
C GLN A 80 10.40 -9.40 -15.45
N ILE A 81 11.71 -9.21 -15.26
CA ILE A 81 12.30 -8.86 -13.95
C ILE A 81 11.70 -7.55 -13.42
N GLY A 82 11.52 -6.55 -14.28
CA GLY A 82 10.87 -5.28 -13.91
C GLY A 82 9.42 -5.44 -13.48
N LYS A 83 8.67 -6.33 -14.15
CA LYS A 83 7.28 -6.67 -13.78
C LYS A 83 7.21 -7.37 -12.43
N GLU A 84 8.02 -8.40 -12.22
CA GLU A 84 8.05 -9.14 -10.95
C GLU A 84 8.43 -8.24 -9.78
N LEU A 85 9.44 -7.37 -9.97
CA LEU A 85 9.81 -6.37 -8.97
C LEU A 85 8.66 -5.42 -8.67
N ALA A 86 7.96 -4.95 -9.68
CA ALA A 86 6.85 -4.01 -9.52
C ALA A 86 5.62 -4.68 -8.88
N GLU A 87 5.30 -5.92 -9.23
CA GLU A 87 4.21 -6.69 -8.63
C GLU A 87 4.48 -6.95 -7.14
N GLU A 88 5.70 -7.36 -6.78
CA GLU A 88 6.09 -7.63 -5.40
C GLU A 88 6.00 -6.38 -4.52
N LEU A 89 6.47 -5.23 -5.02
CA LEU A 89 6.60 -4.02 -4.20
C LEU A 89 5.33 -3.18 -4.16
N TRP A 90 4.54 -3.18 -5.24
CA TRP A 90 3.44 -2.21 -5.40
C TRP A 90 2.15 -2.83 -5.96
N GLY A 91 2.15 -4.08 -6.37
CA GLY A 91 1.02 -4.73 -7.02
C GLY A 91 -0.28 -4.72 -6.20
N ASP A 92 -0.16 -4.69 -4.87
CA ASP A 92 -1.33 -4.68 -3.97
C ASP A 92 -2.08 -3.35 -3.95
N LYS A 93 -1.39 -2.21 -4.19
CA LYS A 93 -1.92 -0.90 -3.81
C LYS A 93 -1.74 0.21 -4.84
N TYR A 94 -0.79 0.09 -5.76
CA TYR A 94 -0.44 1.19 -6.64
C TYR A 94 -0.58 0.82 -8.11
N GLN A 95 -0.91 1.82 -8.92
CA GLN A 95 -0.87 1.72 -10.36
C GLN A 95 0.57 1.92 -10.82
N VAL A 96 1.07 1.02 -11.66
CA VAL A 96 2.46 1.03 -12.13
C VAL A 96 2.51 0.82 -13.64
N VAL A 97 3.37 1.56 -14.31
CA VAL A 97 3.73 1.33 -15.73
C VAL A 97 5.20 0.95 -15.79
N ILE A 98 5.51 -0.14 -16.45
CA ILE A 98 6.86 -0.66 -16.65
C ILE A 98 7.19 -0.58 -18.15
N CYS A 99 8.31 0.07 -18.49
CA CYS A 99 8.77 0.23 -19.85
C CYS A 99 10.24 -0.12 -19.94
N THR A 100 10.61 -1.09 -20.77
CA THR A 100 11.99 -1.49 -20.95
C THR A 100 12.58 -0.81 -22.19
N HIS A 101 13.63 -0.03 -22.00
CA HIS A 101 14.35 0.67 -23.06
C HIS A 101 15.56 -0.11 -23.52
N ILE A 102 15.69 -0.23 -24.85
CA ILE A 102 16.76 -0.96 -25.55
C ILE A 102 17.69 -0.05 -26.35
N ASN A 103 17.43 1.25 -26.37
CA ASN A 103 18.15 2.22 -27.19
C ASN A 103 19.56 2.59 -26.68
N LYS A 104 20.05 1.91 -25.63
CA LYS A 104 21.37 2.09 -25.04
C LYS A 104 22.02 0.74 -24.81
N GLN A 105 23.35 0.75 -24.69
CA GLN A 105 24.13 -0.44 -24.40
C GLN A 105 23.64 -1.19 -23.14
N ASN A 106 23.18 -0.46 -22.14
CA ASN A 106 22.58 -1.03 -20.93
C ASN A 106 21.05 -1.04 -21.06
N VAL A 107 20.46 -2.22 -21.18
CA VAL A 107 19.00 -2.39 -21.07
C VAL A 107 18.55 -1.87 -19.72
N HIS A 108 17.45 -1.14 -19.68
CA HIS A 108 16.96 -0.55 -18.44
C HIS A 108 15.43 -0.41 -18.40
N ASN A 109 14.87 -0.72 -17.25
CA ASN A 109 13.45 -0.56 -16.98
C ASN A 109 13.18 0.84 -16.43
N HIS A 110 12.18 1.51 -16.98
CA HIS A 110 11.51 2.65 -16.40
C HIS A 110 10.25 2.17 -15.71
N ILE A 111 10.21 2.23 -14.39
CA ILE A 111 9.06 1.84 -13.57
C ILE A 111 8.44 3.13 -13.03
N ILE A 112 7.21 3.43 -13.43
CA ILE A 112 6.51 4.67 -13.10
C ILE A 112 5.34 4.31 -12.20
N ILE A 113 5.34 4.84 -10.96
CA ILE A 113 4.36 4.51 -9.93
C ILE A 113 3.49 5.72 -9.65
N ASN A 114 2.18 5.51 -9.50
CA ASN A 114 1.27 6.53 -8.98
C ASN A 114 1.64 6.88 -7.52
N SER A 115 1.58 8.15 -7.15
CA SER A 115 1.86 8.59 -5.77
C SER A 115 0.74 8.27 -4.78
N VAL A 116 -0.42 7.85 -5.24
CA VAL A 116 -1.61 7.58 -4.43
C VAL A 116 -2.09 6.16 -4.67
N SER A 117 -2.31 5.43 -3.58
CA SER A 117 -2.89 4.09 -3.60
C SER A 117 -4.33 4.14 -4.11
N PHE A 118 -4.67 3.27 -5.05
CA PHE A 118 -6.04 3.15 -5.56
C PHE A 118 -6.96 2.38 -4.60
N VAL A 119 -6.39 1.73 -3.58
CA VAL A 119 -7.14 0.94 -2.59
C VAL A 119 -7.62 1.80 -1.42
N ASP A 120 -6.74 2.60 -0.85
CA ASP A 120 -6.97 3.33 0.41
C ASP A 120 -6.63 4.83 0.34
N GLY A 121 -6.20 5.33 -0.82
CA GLY A 121 -5.82 6.73 -1.01
C GLY A 121 -4.54 7.16 -0.28
N ASN A 122 -3.80 6.24 0.33
CA ASN A 122 -2.56 6.57 1.01
C ASN A 122 -1.47 6.95 0.02
N LYS A 123 -0.69 7.99 0.36
CA LYS A 123 0.44 8.39 -0.47
C LYS A 123 1.63 7.46 -0.25
N TYR A 124 2.25 7.05 -1.35
CA TYR A 124 3.53 6.34 -1.31
C TYR A 124 4.62 7.20 -0.66
N HIS A 125 5.37 6.61 0.24
CA HIS A 125 6.51 7.22 0.90
C HIS A 125 7.80 6.56 0.44
N ASN A 126 8.71 7.37 -0.07
CA ASN A 126 10.02 6.96 -0.51
C ASN A 126 11.03 7.21 0.63
N SER A 127 11.01 6.36 1.66
CA SER A 127 11.97 6.39 2.75
C SER A 127 13.28 5.69 2.38
N ASN A 128 14.36 5.96 3.12
CA ASN A 128 15.63 5.28 2.91
C ASN A 128 15.51 3.74 3.12
N ALA A 129 14.63 3.32 4.03
CA ALA A 129 14.35 1.91 4.25
C ALA A 129 13.64 1.26 3.06
N GLU A 130 12.63 1.93 2.48
CA GLU A 130 11.94 1.44 1.27
C GLU A 130 12.87 1.38 0.06
N ILE A 131 13.78 2.37 -0.09
CA ILE A 131 14.81 2.33 -1.14
C ILE A 131 15.76 1.13 -0.92
N ALA A 132 16.14 0.86 0.33
CA ALA A 132 17.00 -0.28 0.64
C ALA A 132 16.29 -1.61 0.32
N PHE A 133 15.02 -1.75 0.72
CA PHE A 133 14.20 -2.92 0.44
C PHE A 133 14.00 -3.15 -1.07
N MET A 134 13.72 -2.06 -1.83
CA MET A 134 13.62 -2.12 -3.29
C MET A 134 14.91 -2.61 -3.96
N LYS A 135 16.07 -2.14 -3.49
CA LYS A 135 17.38 -2.59 -4.01
C LYS A 135 17.63 -4.07 -3.71
N GLU A 136 17.27 -4.51 -2.50
CA GLU A 136 17.40 -5.91 -2.09
C GLU A 136 16.49 -6.83 -2.90
N ALA A 137 15.22 -6.45 -3.09
CA ALA A 137 14.28 -7.20 -3.93
C ALA A 137 14.80 -7.31 -5.37
N SER A 138 15.34 -6.21 -5.93
CA SER A 138 15.96 -6.23 -7.25
C SER A 138 17.21 -7.12 -7.32
N ASP A 139 18.08 -7.07 -6.31
CA ASP A 139 19.28 -7.92 -6.25
C ASP A 139 18.91 -9.40 -6.16
N ARG A 140 17.90 -9.75 -5.33
CA ARG A 140 17.37 -11.11 -5.20
C ARG A 140 16.80 -11.63 -6.51
N LEU A 141 15.99 -10.83 -7.20
CA LEU A 141 15.46 -11.20 -8.52
C LEU A 141 16.58 -11.39 -9.53
N CYS A 142 17.57 -10.49 -9.56
CA CYS A 142 18.72 -10.66 -10.44
C CYS A 142 19.45 -11.99 -10.20
N LEU A 143 19.68 -12.38 -8.95
CA LEU A 143 20.29 -13.67 -8.60
C LEU A 143 19.43 -14.85 -9.05
N ASN A 144 18.12 -14.80 -8.88
CA ASN A 144 17.20 -15.85 -9.33
C ASN A 144 17.25 -16.05 -10.86
N TYR A 145 17.54 -14.98 -11.60
CA TYR A 145 17.72 -15.02 -13.06
C TYR A 145 19.16 -15.25 -13.50
N GLY A 146 20.08 -15.56 -12.56
CA GLY A 146 21.49 -15.80 -12.86
C GLY A 146 22.28 -14.56 -13.28
N LEU A 147 21.78 -13.36 -12.94
CA LEU A 147 22.43 -12.10 -13.27
C LEU A 147 23.38 -11.66 -12.15
N SER A 148 24.38 -10.85 -12.50
CA SER A 148 25.32 -10.32 -11.54
C SER A 148 24.70 -9.24 -10.64
N ILE A 149 25.17 -9.16 -9.39
CA ILE A 149 24.86 -8.09 -8.44
C ILE A 149 26.07 -7.23 -8.14
N VAL A 150 25.86 -6.04 -7.55
CA VAL A 150 26.96 -5.13 -7.18
C VAL A 150 27.70 -5.65 -5.95
N ASN A 151 28.85 -6.28 -6.15
CA ASN A 151 29.75 -6.69 -5.08
C ASN A 151 30.97 -5.75 -5.01
N THR A 152 30.85 -4.65 -4.28
CA THR A 152 31.98 -3.78 -3.95
C THR A 152 32.10 -3.65 -2.42
N PRO A 153 33.27 -3.34 -1.86
CA PRO A 153 33.39 -3.05 -0.41
C PRO A 153 32.48 -1.94 0.07
N LYS A 154 32.08 -1.04 -0.84
CA LYS A 154 31.05 -0.03 -0.63
C LYS A 154 29.66 -0.65 -0.59
N ALA A 155 29.41 -1.71 -1.39
CA ALA A 155 28.16 -2.45 -1.39
C ALA A 155 27.94 -3.25 -0.10
N ASP A 156 28.97 -3.75 0.53
CA ASP A 156 28.84 -4.47 1.81
C ASP A 156 28.43 -3.52 2.93
N LYS A 157 29.00 -2.32 2.99
CA LYS A 157 28.53 -1.27 3.90
C LYS A 157 27.10 -0.81 3.58
N GLU A 158 26.74 -0.72 2.31
CA GLU A 158 25.37 -0.42 1.89
C GLU A 158 24.41 -1.57 2.24
N LYS A 159 24.80 -2.84 2.12
CA LYS A 159 24.01 -4.00 2.54
C LYS A 159 23.78 -4.00 4.04
N GLU A 160 24.81 -3.74 4.85
CA GLU A 160 24.69 -3.63 6.30
C GLU A 160 23.77 -2.47 6.69
N PHE A 161 23.89 -1.33 6.04
CA PHE A 161 23.01 -0.17 6.26
C PHE A 161 21.57 -0.48 5.84
N ARG A 162 21.37 -1.22 4.72
CA ARG A 162 20.04 -1.68 4.26
C ARG A 162 19.41 -2.61 5.29
N GLN A 163 20.14 -3.63 5.76
CA GLN A 163 19.65 -4.57 6.74
C GLN A 163 19.23 -3.87 8.03
N LYS A 164 20.06 -2.96 8.54
CA LYS A 164 19.73 -2.13 9.72
C LYS A 164 18.44 -1.32 9.53
N ASN A 165 18.20 -0.79 8.32
CA ASN A 165 16.96 -0.05 8.02
C ASN A 165 15.74 -0.97 7.94
N ILE A 166 15.86 -2.16 7.34
CA ILE A 166 14.78 -3.16 7.28
C ILE A 166 14.41 -3.60 8.69
N ASP A 167 15.39 -3.93 9.53
CA ASP A 167 15.18 -4.33 10.92
C ASP A 167 14.56 -3.20 11.76
N TYR A 168 14.93 -1.95 11.48
CA TYR A 168 14.29 -0.79 12.11
C TYR A 168 12.82 -0.67 11.69
N PHE A 169 12.51 -0.89 10.41
CA PHE A 169 11.14 -0.80 9.89
C PHE A 169 10.25 -1.90 10.47
N ASN A 170 10.71 -3.15 10.44
CA ASN A 170 10.00 -4.29 11.01
C ASN A 170 9.72 -4.08 12.52
N ARG A 171 10.74 -3.65 13.28
CA ARG A 171 10.56 -3.34 14.71
C ARG A 171 9.60 -2.17 14.95
N ARG A 172 9.53 -1.21 14.05
CA ARG A 172 8.57 -0.11 14.12
C ARG A 172 7.15 -0.60 13.90
N ASP A 173 6.93 -1.45 12.89
CA ASP A 173 5.61 -2.00 12.58
C ASP A 173 5.10 -2.90 13.71
N GLU A 174 5.95 -3.73 14.30
CA GLU A 174 5.60 -4.50 15.51
C GLU A 174 5.17 -3.59 16.67
N LYS A 175 5.88 -2.48 16.90
CA LYS A 175 5.52 -1.50 17.93
C LYS A 175 4.20 -0.81 17.63
N MET A 176 3.93 -0.49 16.36
CA MET A 176 2.67 0.09 15.94
C MET A 176 1.50 -0.88 16.14
N GLN A 177 1.69 -2.17 15.83
CA GLN A 177 0.68 -3.20 16.08
C GLN A 177 0.39 -3.38 17.58
N LYS A 178 1.40 -3.32 18.43
CA LYS A 178 1.20 -3.35 19.90
C LYS A 178 0.33 -2.19 20.38
N ILE A 179 0.54 -0.97 19.86
CA ILE A 179 -0.29 0.18 20.21
C ILE A 179 -1.75 -0.05 19.79
N ILE A 180 -1.96 -0.58 18.58
CA ILE A 180 -3.31 -0.91 18.09
C ILE A 180 -3.99 -1.91 19.02
N THR A 181 -3.29 -2.99 19.38
CA THR A 181 -3.81 -4.02 20.29
C THR A 181 -4.15 -3.43 21.66
N ASP A 182 -3.24 -2.65 22.26
CA ASP A 182 -3.46 -2.00 23.55
C ASP A 182 -4.68 -1.06 23.53
N MET A 183 -4.85 -0.30 22.45
CA MET A 183 -6.00 0.58 22.29
C MET A 183 -7.31 -0.19 22.12
N ASP A 184 -7.30 -1.24 21.31
CA ASP A 184 -8.49 -2.06 21.08
C ASP A 184 -8.91 -2.81 22.37
N GLU A 185 -7.96 -3.32 23.14
CA GLU A 185 -8.21 -3.90 24.46
C GLU A 185 -8.78 -2.86 25.44
N ALA A 186 -8.19 -1.66 25.49
CA ALA A 186 -8.68 -0.59 26.35
C ALA A 186 -10.11 -0.16 25.98
N ILE A 187 -10.42 -0.02 24.66
CA ILE A 187 -11.76 0.32 24.18
C ILE A 187 -12.78 -0.76 24.57
N ASN A 188 -12.39 -2.05 24.45
CA ASN A 188 -13.29 -3.17 24.72
C ASN A 188 -13.49 -3.44 26.22
N SER A 189 -12.60 -2.93 27.09
CA SER A 189 -12.65 -3.14 28.53
C SER A 189 -13.47 -2.11 29.31
N VAL A 190 -13.87 -1.01 28.67
CA VAL A 190 -14.49 0.13 29.36
C VAL A 190 -15.89 0.45 28.84
N LYS A 191 -16.73 1.02 29.71
CA LYS A 191 -18.07 1.54 29.36
C LYS A 191 -18.11 3.07 29.20
N LYS A 192 -17.08 3.78 29.66
CA LYS A 192 -16.97 5.24 29.59
C LYS A 192 -15.63 5.66 29.02
N TYR A 193 -15.64 6.73 28.24
CA TYR A 193 -14.42 7.27 27.62
C TYR A 193 -13.40 7.79 28.68
N SER A 194 -13.87 8.24 29.87
CA SER A 194 -12.99 8.60 30.99
C SER A 194 -12.10 7.44 31.40
N ASP A 195 -12.70 6.24 31.50
CA ASP A 195 -12.05 5.04 32.00
C ASP A 195 -11.03 4.50 30.97
N PHE A 196 -11.29 4.72 29.67
CA PHE A 196 -10.36 4.40 28.59
C PHE A 196 -8.98 5.05 28.81
N LYS A 197 -8.96 6.34 29.20
CA LYS A 197 -7.72 7.05 29.47
C LYS A 197 -7.00 6.47 30.70
N LEU A 198 -7.74 5.99 31.71
CA LEU A 198 -7.15 5.36 32.91
C LEU A 198 -6.54 4.00 32.57
N VAL A 199 -7.20 3.19 31.75
CA VAL A 199 -6.68 1.91 31.28
C VAL A 199 -5.40 2.11 30.46
N LEU A 200 -5.36 3.10 29.56
CA LEU A 200 -4.13 3.41 28.83
C LEU A 200 -3.00 3.85 29.74
N LYS A 201 -3.27 4.67 30.76
CA LYS A 201 -2.25 5.04 31.77
C LYS A 201 -1.71 3.82 32.50
N ALA A 202 -2.58 2.88 32.90
CA ALA A 202 -2.16 1.63 33.54
C ALA A 202 -1.28 0.75 32.62
N LYS A 203 -1.45 0.86 31.30
CA LYS A 203 -0.60 0.20 30.28
C LYS A 203 0.70 0.98 29.98
N GLY A 204 1.01 2.04 30.72
CA GLY A 204 2.24 2.83 30.57
C GLY A 204 2.19 3.94 29.52
N TYR A 205 0.99 4.33 29.07
CA TYR A 205 0.85 5.49 28.19
C TYR A 205 0.80 6.79 28.98
N GLU A 206 1.61 7.75 28.60
CA GLU A 206 1.75 9.03 29.26
C GLU A 206 1.28 10.19 28.37
N ASN A 207 1.17 11.40 28.96
CA ASN A 207 0.86 12.64 28.23
C ASN A 207 -0.33 12.52 27.28
N ILE A 208 -1.40 11.83 27.75
CA ILE A 208 -2.62 11.63 26.96
C ILE A 208 -3.37 12.97 26.85
N LYS A 209 -3.20 13.65 25.72
CA LYS A 209 -3.85 14.93 25.41
C LYS A 209 -5.00 14.68 24.45
N ASP A 210 -6.19 15.08 24.89
CA ASP A 210 -7.41 15.04 24.11
C ASP A 210 -7.79 16.46 23.72
N GLY A 211 -7.58 16.82 22.46
CA GLY A 211 -7.94 18.11 21.89
C GLY A 211 -9.36 18.15 21.31
N GLY A 212 -10.25 17.23 21.72
CA GLY A 212 -11.61 17.10 21.21
C GLY A 212 -11.69 16.41 19.83
N LYS A 213 -10.86 16.77 18.89
CA LYS A 213 -10.77 16.14 17.55
C LYS A 213 -9.67 15.08 17.49
N TYR A 214 -8.56 15.33 18.14
CA TYR A 214 -7.35 14.50 18.03
C TYR A 214 -6.90 13.98 19.38
N LEU A 215 -6.47 12.72 19.41
CA LEU A 215 -5.82 12.11 20.56
C LEU A 215 -4.31 12.02 20.30
N THR A 216 -3.53 12.58 21.24
CA THR A 216 -2.07 12.51 21.21
C THR A 216 -1.58 11.93 22.53
N MET A 217 -0.65 10.99 22.49
CA MET A 217 -0.12 10.35 23.69
C MET A 217 1.34 9.92 23.50
N LYS A 218 2.08 9.86 24.59
CA LYS A 218 3.38 9.19 24.63
C LYS A 218 3.14 7.70 24.92
N THR A 219 3.72 6.87 24.07
CA THR A 219 3.57 5.41 24.18
C THR A 219 4.79 4.79 24.83
N PRO A 220 4.70 3.63 25.49
CA PRO A 220 5.87 2.94 26.05
C PRO A 220 6.86 2.47 24.96
N TYR A 221 6.45 2.46 23.71
CA TYR A 221 7.23 1.91 22.59
C TYR A 221 8.01 2.98 21.79
N PHE A 222 7.63 4.28 21.89
CA PHE A 222 8.26 5.38 21.17
C PHE A 222 8.63 6.54 22.08
N SER A 223 9.78 7.16 21.83
CA SER A 223 10.25 8.33 22.58
C SER A 223 9.44 9.59 22.29
N ARG A 224 8.84 9.69 21.09
CA ARG A 224 8.01 10.83 20.68
C ARG A 224 6.54 10.53 20.88
N ASN A 225 5.74 11.60 21.09
CA ASN A 225 4.29 11.46 21.13
C ASN A 225 3.73 10.98 19.79
N VAL A 226 2.74 10.10 19.86
CA VAL A 226 2.01 9.59 18.70
C VAL A 226 0.67 10.28 18.62
N ARG A 227 0.34 10.85 17.46
CA ARG A 227 -1.00 11.33 17.13
C ARG A 227 -1.79 10.17 16.52
N VAL A 228 -2.77 9.70 17.25
CA VAL A 228 -3.39 8.38 17.06
C VAL A 228 -4.24 8.29 15.78
N ASP A 229 -5.06 9.30 15.52
CA ASP A 229 -5.89 9.39 14.30
C ASP A 229 -5.03 9.39 13.03
N ARG A 230 -3.90 10.10 13.05
CA ARG A 230 -2.98 10.17 11.92
C ARG A 230 -2.21 8.86 11.71
N ALA A 231 -1.90 8.16 12.79
CA ALA A 231 -1.10 6.94 12.75
C ALA A 231 -1.94 5.71 12.36
N PHE A 232 -3.22 5.66 12.80
CA PHE A 232 -4.05 4.45 12.73
C PHE A 232 -5.42 4.67 12.07
N GLY A 233 -5.70 5.89 11.57
CA GLY A 233 -6.93 6.26 10.87
C GLY A 233 -8.07 6.70 11.78
N ASP A 234 -9.17 7.12 11.16
CA ASP A 234 -10.28 7.82 11.82
C ASP A 234 -11.00 7.01 12.90
N LYS A 235 -10.96 5.68 12.83
CA LYS A 235 -11.51 4.79 13.86
C LYS A 235 -10.83 4.94 15.24
N TYR A 236 -9.66 5.55 15.28
CA TYR A 236 -8.91 5.92 16.49
C TYR A 236 -8.89 7.44 16.73
N SER A 237 -9.69 8.22 16.03
CA SER A 237 -10.00 9.59 16.42
C SER A 237 -10.78 9.60 17.75
N VAL A 238 -10.82 10.75 18.43
CA VAL A 238 -11.59 10.87 19.70
C VAL A 238 -13.04 10.47 19.50
N GLN A 239 -13.63 10.88 18.39
CA GLN A 239 -15.02 10.55 18.05
C GLN A 239 -15.17 9.04 17.75
N GLY A 240 -14.30 8.45 16.92
CA GLY A 240 -14.33 7.03 16.59
C GLY A 240 -14.17 6.13 17.81
N ILE A 241 -13.31 6.51 18.77
CA ILE A 241 -13.14 5.78 20.04
C ILE A 241 -14.42 5.88 20.89
N LYS A 242 -15.01 7.08 21.02
CA LYS A 242 -16.25 7.26 21.79
C LYS A 242 -17.40 6.44 21.20
N GLU A 243 -17.55 6.43 19.89
CA GLU A 243 -18.58 5.63 19.19
C GLU A 243 -18.39 4.14 19.41
N ARG A 244 -17.15 3.66 19.37
CA ARG A 244 -16.83 2.25 19.64
C ARG A 244 -17.16 1.87 21.09
N ILE A 245 -16.73 2.66 22.08
CA ILE A 245 -17.04 2.43 23.49
C ILE A 245 -18.56 2.42 23.70
N TYR A 246 -19.28 3.36 23.08
CA TYR A 246 -20.74 3.44 23.19
C TYR A 246 -21.43 2.19 22.61
N ARG A 247 -20.98 1.69 21.46
CA ARG A 247 -21.50 0.45 20.87
C ARG A 247 -21.28 -0.76 21.80
N TYR A 248 -20.08 -0.91 22.34
CA TYR A 248 -19.78 -2.01 23.27
C TYR A 248 -20.55 -1.89 24.59
N SER A 249 -20.82 -0.67 25.07
CA SER A 249 -21.57 -0.46 26.31
C SER A 249 -23.07 -0.82 26.20
N LYS A 250 -23.64 -0.79 24.99
CA LYS A 250 -25.03 -1.19 24.72
C LYS A 250 -25.21 -2.67 24.39
N GLU A 251 -24.15 -3.40 24.11
CA GLU A 251 -24.21 -4.82 23.79
C GLU A 251 -24.11 -5.70 25.05
N GLU A 252 -25.12 -5.58 25.93
CA GLU A 252 -25.32 -6.57 27.00
C GLU A 252 -26.12 -7.76 26.47
N LEU A 253 -25.41 -8.85 26.05
CA LEU A 253 -25.98 -10.20 26.04
C LEU A 253 -24.87 -11.25 25.87
N PRO A 254 -24.60 -12.12 26.86
CA PRO A 254 -23.44 -13.06 26.85
C PRO A 254 -23.53 -14.16 25.79
N ALA A 255 -24.71 -14.56 25.33
CA ALA A 255 -24.91 -15.64 24.39
C ALA A 255 -24.67 -15.22 22.92
N VAL A 256 -24.95 -13.96 22.59
CA VAL A 256 -24.76 -13.38 21.25
C VAL A 256 -23.32 -12.89 21.06
N ALA A 257 -22.63 -12.54 22.16
CA ALA A 257 -21.25 -12.05 22.14
C ALA A 257 -20.27 -13.11 21.60
N ASN A 258 -20.45 -14.39 21.95
CA ASN A 258 -19.57 -15.46 21.47
C ASN A 258 -19.80 -15.79 19.99
N PHE A 259 -21.05 -15.70 19.51
CA PHE A 259 -21.39 -15.91 18.10
C PHE A 259 -20.92 -14.74 17.26
N LYS A 260 -21.16 -13.50 17.71
CA LYS A 260 -20.67 -12.26 17.07
C LYS A 260 -19.13 -12.20 17.12
N LYS A 261 -18.48 -12.54 18.25
CA LYS A 261 -17.01 -12.53 18.38
C LYS A 261 -16.34 -13.50 17.38
N LYS A 262 -16.94 -14.68 17.15
CA LYS A 262 -16.47 -15.65 16.14
C LYS A 262 -16.71 -15.14 14.71
N TYR A 263 -17.80 -14.40 14.49
CA TYR A 263 -18.18 -13.84 13.19
C TYR A 263 -17.40 -12.56 12.86
N TYR A 264 -17.21 -11.66 13.83
CA TYR A 264 -16.41 -10.45 13.68
C TYR A 264 -14.91 -10.74 13.57
N ARG A 265 -14.39 -11.76 14.25
CA ARG A 265 -13.02 -12.23 14.05
C ARG A 265 -12.78 -12.71 12.61
N LYS A 266 -13.82 -13.23 11.95
CA LYS A 266 -13.77 -13.63 10.54
C LYS A 266 -13.88 -12.43 9.55
N LEU A 267 -14.44 -11.30 10.01
CA LEU A 267 -14.61 -10.06 9.24
C LEU A 267 -13.42 -9.07 9.40
N TYR A 268 -12.72 -9.14 10.56
CA TYR A 268 -11.63 -8.22 10.93
C TYR A 268 -10.22 -8.80 10.84
N THR A 269 -10.05 -10.06 10.57
CA THR A 269 -8.79 -10.50 9.93
C THR A 269 -8.75 -9.79 8.58
N GLY A 270 -7.98 -8.73 8.49
CA GLY A 270 -7.86 -7.71 7.45
C GLY A 270 -8.41 -8.12 6.09
N PRO A 271 -8.74 -7.30 5.16
CA PRO A 271 -9.43 -7.76 3.99
C PRO A 271 -8.66 -8.99 3.49
N LYS A 272 -9.22 -10.18 3.68
CA LYS A 272 -9.03 -11.24 2.72
C LYS A 272 -9.62 -10.59 1.47
N ILE A 273 -8.79 -9.73 0.84
CA ILE A 273 -9.03 -9.32 -0.54
C ILE A 273 -9.28 -10.64 -1.18
N ASN A 274 -10.53 -10.83 -1.51
CA ASN A 274 -11.05 -12.09 -1.92
C ASN A 274 -10.02 -12.65 -2.90
N LYS A 275 -9.48 -13.86 -2.68
CA LYS A 275 -8.52 -14.50 -3.60
C LYS A 275 -9.02 -14.37 -5.05
N PHE A 276 -10.33 -14.27 -5.22
CA PHE A 276 -11.02 -13.99 -6.46
C PHE A 276 -10.65 -12.61 -7.06
N LEU A 277 -10.54 -11.53 -6.25
CA LEU A 277 -10.14 -10.20 -6.74
C LEU A 277 -8.64 -10.15 -7.07
N LEU A 278 -7.81 -10.95 -6.42
CA LEU A 278 -6.39 -11.09 -6.77
C LEU A 278 -6.18 -11.82 -8.12
N GLN A 279 -7.14 -12.66 -8.51
CA GLN A 279 -7.11 -13.40 -9.78
C GLN A 279 -7.77 -12.63 -10.94
N THR A 280 -8.43 -11.50 -10.68
CA THR A 280 -9.10 -10.70 -11.71
C THR A 280 -8.17 -9.64 -12.30
N SER A 281 -8.43 -9.24 -13.56
CA SER A 281 -7.66 -8.17 -14.22
C SER A 281 -7.68 -6.86 -13.43
N SER A 282 -6.63 -6.05 -13.55
CA SER A 282 -6.53 -4.75 -12.91
C SER A 282 -7.70 -3.82 -13.26
N LEU A 283 -8.22 -3.93 -14.47
CA LEU A 283 -9.40 -3.18 -14.92
C LEU A 283 -10.66 -3.57 -14.15
N TYR A 284 -10.84 -4.86 -13.87
CA TYR A 284 -11.99 -5.34 -13.09
C TYR A 284 -11.89 -4.91 -11.62
N ARG A 285 -10.68 -4.88 -11.02
CA ARG A 285 -10.46 -4.36 -9.67
C ARG A 285 -10.80 -2.87 -9.58
N LEU A 286 -10.37 -2.10 -10.58
CA LEU A 286 -10.68 -0.67 -10.71
C LEU A 286 -12.19 -0.44 -10.90
N TYR A 287 -12.82 -1.21 -11.77
CA TYR A 287 -14.26 -1.17 -12.00
C TYR A 287 -15.05 -1.45 -10.70
N VAL A 288 -14.69 -2.51 -9.97
CA VAL A 288 -15.31 -2.82 -8.68
C VAL A 288 -15.07 -1.71 -7.66
N HIS A 289 -13.87 -1.13 -7.62
CA HIS A 289 -13.57 0.02 -6.76
C HIS A 289 -14.52 1.21 -7.05
N TYR A 290 -14.73 1.55 -8.33
CA TYR A 290 -15.63 2.64 -8.71
C TYR A 290 -17.10 2.31 -8.43
N LEU A 291 -17.52 1.07 -8.57
CA LEU A 291 -18.87 0.65 -8.19
C LEU A 291 -19.16 0.89 -6.71
N TYR A 292 -18.16 0.69 -5.83
CA TYR A 292 -18.26 1.05 -4.42
C TYR A 292 -18.24 2.55 -4.20
N ALA A 293 -17.34 3.23 -4.88
CA ALA A 293 -17.15 4.66 -4.74
C ALA A 293 -18.40 5.46 -5.15
N PHE A 294 -19.08 5.02 -6.22
CA PHE A 294 -20.32 5.64 -6.69
C PHE A 294 -21.57 5.09 -6.00
N LYS A 295 -21.43 4.29 -4.92
CA LYS A 295 -22.54 3.66 -4.19
C LYS A 295 -23.47 2.81 -5.08
N ILE A 296 -22.99 2.33 -6.21
CA ILE A 296 -23.72 1.41 -7.09
C ILE A 296 -23.76 0.01 -6.46
N LEU A 297 -22.69 -0.37 -5.74
CA LEU A 297 -22.69 -1.53 -4.85
C LEU A 297 -22.94 -1.07 -3.42
N PRO A 298 -23.71 -1.83 -2.63
CA PRO A 298 -23.99 -1.49 -1.25
C PRO A 298 -22.69 -1.45 -0.42
N ALA A 299 -22.67 -0.60 0.60
CA ALA A 299 -21.52 -0.51 1.51
C ALA A 299 -21.19 -1.89 2.11
N LYS A 300 -19.92 -2.15 2.40
CA LYS A 300 -19.37 -3.43 2.87
C LYS A 300 -20.16 -4.16 3.97
N ASN A 301 -21.03 -3.46 4.70
CA ASN A 301 -21.84 -4.00 5.78
C ASN A 301 -23.13 -4.71 5.32
N GLU A 302 -23.55 -4.53 4.06
CA GLU A 302 -24.76 -5.15 3.49
C GLU A 302 -24.45 -6.45 2.70
N TYR A 303 -23.18 -6.87 2.66
CA TYR A 303 -22.69 -8.04 1.91
C TYR A 303 -23.14 -9.41 2.45
N ARG A 304 -24.09 -9.46 3.38
CA ARG A 304 -24.42 -10.71 4.05
C ARG A 304 -25.10 -11.76 3.17
N GLU A 305 -25.63 -11.38 2.02
CA GLU A 305 -26.48 -12.28 1.20
C GLU A 305 -26.23 -12.25 -0.31
N MET A 306 -25.13 -11.66 -0.77
CA MET A 306 -24.87 -11.59 -2.20
C MET A 306 -24.13 -12.83 -2.69
N THR A 307 -24.88 -13.74 -3.31
CA THR A 307 -24.35 -14.94 -3.94
C THR A 307 -23.69 -14.63 -5.29
N PRO A 308 -22.84 -15.54 -5.82
CA PRO A 308 -22.29 -15.41 -7.17
C PRO A 308 -23.35 -15.22 -8.27
N GLU A 309 -24.59 -15.73 -8.05
CA GLU A 309 -25.72 -15.56 -8.94
C GLU A 309 -26.20 -14.11 -9.03
N TYR A 310 -26.20 -13.36 -7.91
CA TYR A 310 -26.56 -11.94 -7.89
C TYR A 310 -25.65 -11.13 -8.83
N TYR A 311 -24.36 -11.39 -8.82
CA TYR A 311 -23.40 -10.71 -9.72
C TYR A 311 -23.58 -11.12 -11.18
N LYS A 312 -24.02 -12.35 -11.48
CA LYS A 312 -24.34 -12.79 -12.84
C LYS A 312 -25.58 -12.10 -13.39
N GLN A 313 -26.59 -11.88 -12.58
CA GLN A 313 -27.81 -11.18 -12.98
C GLN A 313 -27.58 -9.69 -13.27
N LYS A 314 -26.78 -9.00 -12.44
CA LYS A 314 -26.44 -7.58 -12.68
C LYS A 314 -25.53 -7.35 -13.90
N ARG A 315 -24.75 -8.34 -14.34
CA ARG A 315 -23.98 -8.28 -15.60
C ARG A 315 -24.83 -8.25 -16.86
N LYS A 316 -26.11 -8.64 -16.77
CA LYS A 316 -27.04 -8.63 -17.92
C LYS A 316 -27.80 -7.30 -18.08
N ILE A 317 -27.61 -6.35 -17.17
CA ILE A 317 -28.33 -5.07 -17.11
C ILE A 317 -27.41 -3.89 -17.49
N ILE A 318 -26.10 -4.12 -17.64
CA ILE A 318 -25.10 -3.20 -18.18
C ILE A 318 -24.50 -3.82 -19.45
#